data_812d8b951032dd92e5b1215ccd7e7a6e
#
_entry.id   812d8b951032dd92e5b1215ccd7e7a6e
#
_cell.length_a   1.000
_cell.length_b   1.000
_cell.length_c   1.000
_cell.angle_alpha   90.00
_cell.angle_beta   90.00
_cell.angle_gamma   90.00
#
_symmetry.space_group_name_H-M   'P 1'
#
loop_
_entity.id
_entity.type
_entity.pdbx_description
1 polymer ?
#
loop_
_entity_poly.entity_id
_entity_poly.type
_entity_poly.pdbx_seq_one_letter_code
_entity_poly.pdbx_strand_id
1 'polypeptide(L)'
;MGWRGARPLRRGACGAVRIGNGKECAAMARFAPKNTLPALGGLLGAALLIGYAPAAAEGAMRGLSACGRVILPAVFPFLAVSVFLAGAPGGAGLAALLSGVMRYCFRLPAAAAPALLMSWIGGYPAGTKTLAGLRRQGALTARETEEAAPVLIYSGPAYMAGVVGGRIFGSTVVGIFLFLCQLAAGLLLGRLFAWGRPLPPKGRQSLSCQKTEPAAVLLVRSVGSAASSAVNICAFVVLLSAFAEVFSACGLFPLLERGLAFLTRGGVAGETAHCFFTGLLEICAGSALAAELPPTEAGKILPFLLSFGGLSVCCQVSACFGEEPLPWGKLLWGRLLHGLFTALLAVPWLKRAVLPAMTGAAVPAFSVGRMLWGSGAMVLLCLLLTVRWERGMAAEG
;
A
#
# COMPACT_ATOMS: atom_id res chain seq x y z
N MET A 1 -40.99 -32.99 55.05
CA MET A 1 -42.30 -32.42 54.60
C MET A 1 -41.99 -31.06 54.02
N GLY A 2 -42.07 -30.77 52.80
CA GLY A 2 -42.85 -31.04 51.67
C GLY A 2 -42.19 -30.52 50.42
N TRP A 3 -42.02 -31.35 49.42
CA TRP A 3 -41.65 -31.06 48.06
C TRP A 3 -42.83 -30.48 47.27
N ARG A 4 -42.71 -29.29 46.70
CA ARG A 4 -43.51 -28.75 45.57
C ARG A 4 -42.68 -27.68 44.94
N GLY A 5 -42.39 -27.58 43.63
CA GLY A 5 -42.86 -28.14 42.43
C GLY A 5 -41.90 -27.82 41.34
N ALA A 6 -41.52 -28.81 40.56
CA ALA A 6 -40.75 -28.71 39.33
C ALA A 6 -41.61 -28.06 38.23
N ARG A 7 -41.14 -26.97 37.64
CA ARG A 7 -41.71 -26.44 36.38
C ARG A 7 -41.24 -27.29 35.20
N PRO A 8 -42.11 -27.68 34.28
CA PRO A 8 -41.71 -28.45 33.10
C PRO A 8 -40.88 -27.59 32.13
N LEU A 9 -39.77 -28.18 31.69
CA LEU A 9 -38.94 -27.68 30.58
C LEU A 9 -39.81 -27.54 29.31
N ARG A 10 -39.97 -26.33 28.80
CA ARG A 10 -40.54 -26.09 27.49
C ARG A 10 -39.66 -26.79 26.44
N ARG A 11 -40.18 -27.81 25.80
CA ARG A 11 -39.62 -28.40 24.55
C ARG A 11 -39.55 -27.29 23.50
N GLY A 12 -38.36 -26.89 23.17
CA GLY A 12 -38.09 -26.03 22.05
C GLY A 12 -38.59 -26.71 20.78
N ALA A 13 -39.48 -26.04 20.08
CA ALA A 13 -39.98 -26.45 18.76
C ALA A 13 -38.81 -26.61 17.81
N CYS A 14 -38.62 -27.84 17.29
CA CYS A 14 -37.81 -28.14 16.16
C CYS A 14 -38.34 -27.32 14.97
N GLY A 15 -37.64 -26.22 14.59
CA GLY A 15 -37.97 -25.43 13.44
C GLY A 15 -37.85 -26.28 12.19
N ALA A 16 -38.99 -26.71 11.66
CA ALA A 16 -39.02 -27.31 10.32
C ALA A 16 -38.43 -26.30 9.34
N VAL A 17 -37.33 -26.71 8.69
CA VAL A 17 -36.79 -26.01 7.52
C VAL A 17 -37.90 -25.96 6.49
N ARG A 18 -38.54 -24.82 6.33
CA ARG A 18 -39.48 -24.54 5.26
C ARG A 18 -38.67 -24.57 3.95
N ILE A 19 -38.77 -25.67 3.21
CA ILE A 19 -38.33 -25.73 1.84
C ILE A 19 -39.19 -24.72 1.08
N GLY A 20 -38.60 -23.58 0.73
CA GLY A 20 -39.26 -22.51 -0.01
C GLY A 20 -39.75 -23.07 -1.34
N ASN A 21 -41.00 -22.71 -1.67
CA ASN A 21 -41.69 -23.08 -2.90
C ASN A 21 -40.78 -22.81 -4.12
N GLY A 22 -40.76 -23.74 -5.06
CA GLY A 22 -39.97 -23.70 -6.32
C GLY A 22 -40.16 -22.49 -7.24
N LYS A 23 -40.92 -21.48 -6.82
CA LYS A 23 -41.00 -20.15 -7.46
C LYS A 23 -39.89 -19.18 -7.03
N GLU A 24 -39.20 -19.42 -5.90
CA GLU A 24 -38.05 -18.61 -5.49
C GLU A 24 -36.74 -19.06 -6.16
N CYS A 25 -36.64 -20.33 -6.59
CA CYS A 25 -35.52 -20.80 -7.41
C CYS A 25 -35.56 -20.29 -8.88
N ALA A 26 -36.70 -19.84 -9.36
CA ALA A 26 -36.85 -19.28 -10.72
C ALA A 26 -36.56 -17.75 -10.77
N ALA A 27 -36.32 -17.11 -9.62
CA ALA A 27 -35.82 -15.74 -9.55
C ALA A 27 -34.28 -15.66 -9.71
N MET A 28 -33.61 -16.80 -9.86
CA MET A 28 -32.19 -16.85 -10.22
C MET A 28 -31.99 -16.41 -11.65
N ALA A 29 -31.12 -15.45 -11.78
CA ALA A 29 -30.54 -14.95 -13.02
C ALA A 29 -31.41 -13.97 -13.82
N ARG A 30 -31.84 -12.90 -13.18
CA ARG A 30 -31.71 -11.64 -13.91
C ARG A 30 -30.20 -11.38 -14.01
N PHE A 31 -29.59 -11.76 -15.12
CA PHE A 31 -28.24 -11.43 -15.50
C PHE A 31 -28.12 -9.90 -15.55
N ALA A 32 -27.91 -9.27 -14.39
CA ALA A 32 -27.55 -7.87 -14.35
C ALA A 32 -26.11 -7.79 -14.90
N PRO A 33 -25.86 -7.05 -16.00
CA PRO A 33 -24.54 -7.04 -16.66
C PRO A 33 -23.40 -6.60 -15.72
N LYS A 34 -23.73 -5.94 -14.60
CA LYS A 34 -22.77 -5.56 -13.55
C LYS A 34 -22.20 -6.74 -12.74
N ASN A 35 -22.91 -7.88 -12.69
CA ASN A 35 -22.49 -9.05 -11.90
C ASN A 35 -21.81 -10.13 -12.77
N THR A 36 -21.89 -10.03 -14.09
CA THR A 36 -21.31 -11.01 -15.01
C THR A 36 -19.85 -10.73 -15.32
N LEU A 37 -19.43 -9.47 -15.33
CA LEU A 37 -18.07 -9.07 -15.68
C LEU A 37 -17.00 -9.67 -14.73
N PRO A 38 -17.15 -9.63 -13.39
CA PRO A 38 -16.20 -10.29 -12.49
C PRO A 38 -16.15 -11.81 -12.68
N ALA A 39 -17.31 -12.45 -12.93
CA ALA A 39 -17.37 -13.89 -13.16
C ALA A 39 -16.65 -14.28 -14.48
N LEU A 40 -16.87 -13.53 -15.56
CA LEU A 40 -16.16 -13.71 -16.83
C LEU A 40 -14.65 -13.48 -16.65
N GLY A 41 -14.24 -12.45 -15.92
CA GLY A 41 -12.84 -12.19 -15.59
C GLY A 41 -12.21 -13.33 -14.81
N GLY A 42 -12.93 -13.89 -13.84
CA GLY A 42 -12.50 -15.07 -13.07
C GLY A 42 -12.36 -16.33 -13.94
N LEU A 43 -13.32 -16.59 -14.82
CA LEU A 43 -13.27 -17.70 -15.77
C LEU A 43 -12.11 -17.56 -16.76
N LEU A 44 -11.91 -16.37 -17.30
CA LEU A 44 -10.76 -16.09 -18.18
C LEU A 44 -9.44 -16.29 -17.44
N GLY A 45 -9.32 -15.78 -16.20
CA GLY A 45 -8.15 -15.99 -15.37
C GLY A 45 -7.86 -17.47 -15.09
N ALA A 46 -8.92 -18.25 -14.76
CA ALA A 46 -8.78 -19.69 -14.57
C ALA A 46 -8.36 -20.40 -15.87
N ALA A 47 -8.96 -20.05 -17.01
CA ALA A 47 -8.59 -20.60 -18.31
C ALA A 47 -7.13 -20.30 -18.68
N LEU A 48 -6.66 -19.08 -18.42
CA LEU A 48 -5.26 -18.70 -18.63
C LEU A 48 -4.31 -19.48 -17.71
N LEU A 49 -4.62 -19.61 -16.42
CA LEU A 49 -3.80 -20.39 -15.47
C LEU A 49 -3.72 -21.86 -15.86
N ILE A 50 -4.81 -22.47 -16.38
CA ILE A 50 -4.82 -23.85 -16.84
C ILE A 50 -4.08 -23.98 -18.18
N GLY A 51 -4.34 -23.08 -19.13
CA GLY A 51 -3.72 -23.12 -20.46
C GLY A 51 -2.20 -22.90 -20.43
N TYR A 52 -1.71 -22.14 -19.46
CA TYR A 52 -0.30 -21.86 -19.25
C TYR A 52 0.20 -22.36 -17.89
N ALA A 53 -0.27 -23.54 -17.47
CA ALA A 53 0.01 -24.10 -16.15
C ALA A 53 1.52 -24.17 -15.77
N PRO A 54 2.45 -24.56 -16.69
CA PRO A 54 3.88 -24.53 -16.34
C PRO A 54 4.38 -23.12 -16.00
N ALA A 55 4.02 -22.11 -16.78
CA ALA A 55 4.38 -20.70 -16.53
C ALA A 55 3.75 -20.20 -15.22
N ALA A 56 2.48 -20.53 -14.97
CA ALA A 56 1.80 -20.19 -13.73
C ALA A 56 2.51 -20.80 -12.51
N ALA A 57 2.91 -22.06 -12.58
CA ALA A 57 3.64 -22.73 -11.51
C ALA A 57 5.02 -22.09 -11.27
N GLU A 58 5.75 -21.74 -12.32
CA GLU A 58 7.03 -21.07 -12.22
C GLU A 58 6.89 -19.68 -11.58
N GLY A 59 5.91 -18.90 -12.02
CA GLY A 59 5.60 -17.59 -11.42
C GLY A 59 5.22 -17.70 -9.94
N ALA A 60 4.37 -18.68 -9.58
CA ALA A 60 4.00 -18.94 -8.19
C ALA A 60 5.20 -19.31 -7.34
N MET A 61 6.11 -20.15 -7.85
CA MET A 61 7.35 -20.55 -7.14
C MET A 61 8.30 -19.35 -6.97
N ARG A 62 8.43 -18.48 -7.98
CA ARG A 62 9.20 -17.23 -7.83
C ARG A 62 8.58 -16.32 -6.77
N GLY A 63 7.26 -16.14 -6.79
CA GLY A 63 6.53 -15.38 -5.79
C GLY A 63 6.72 -15.94 -4.38
N LEU A 64 6.61 -17.26 -4.20
CA LEU A 64 6.81 -17.94 -2.93
C LEU A 64 8.26 -17.78 -2.42
N SER A 65 9.24 -17.91 -3.31
CA SER A 65 10.65 -17.65 -2.99
C SER A 65 10.89 -16.23 -2.53
N ALA A 66 10.30 -15.23 -3.22
CA ALA A 66 10.36 -13.84 -2.82
C ALA A 66 9.73 -13.61 -1.44
N CYS A 67 8.60 -14.25 -1.15
CA CYS A 67 7.96 -14.18 0.17
C CYS A 67 8.90 -14.70 1.27
N GLY A 68 9.47 -15.89 1.11
CA GLY A 68 10.31 -16.52 2.15
C GLY A 68 11.66 -15.83 2.33
N ARG A 69 12.31 -15.45 1.22
CA ARG A 69 13.69 -14.92 1.26
C ARG A 69 13.80 -13.42 1.42
N VAL A 70 12.76 -12.68 1.07
CA VAL A 70 12.82 -11.20 1.02
C VAL A 70 11.73 -10.58 1.87
N ILE A 71 10.45 -10.88 1.60
CA ILE A 71 9.34 -10.13 2.18
C ILE A 71 9.20 -10.44 3.67
N LEU A 72 9.11 -11.71 4.04
CA LEU A 72 8.94 -12.10 5.44
C LEU A 72 10.10 -11.61 6.33
N PRO A 73 11.39 -11.84 6.00
CA PRO A 73 12.48 -11.34 6.84
C PRO A 73 12.56 -9.82 6.92
N ALA A 74 12.27 -9.10 5.82
CA ALA A 74 12.40 -7.65 5.78
C ALA A 74 11.17 -6.91 6.35
N VAL A 75 9.96 -7.44 6.16
CA VAL A 75 8.72 -6.70 6.42
C VAL A 75 8.06 -7.14 7.72
N PHE A 76 8.03 -8.45 8.03
CA PHE A 76 7.30 -8.98 9.18
C PHE A 76 7.76 -8.41 10.53
N PRO A 77 9.07 -8.33 10.87
CA PRO A 77 9.50 -7.76 12.15
C PRO A 77 9.06 -6.29 12.31
N PHE A 78 9.15 -5.51 11.23
CA PHE A 78 8.73 -4.11 11.25
C PHE A 78 7.21 -3.95 11.37
N LEU A 79 6.44 -4.85 10.74
CA LEU A 79 4.98 -4.89 10.93
C LEU A 79 4.63 -5.17 12.39
N ALA A 80 5.27 -6.15 13.01
CA ALA A 80 5.01 -6.49 14.41
C ALA A 80 5.32 -5.32 15.34
N VAL A 81 6.48 -4.68 15.17
CA VAL A 81 6.87 -3.52 15.95
C VAL A 81 5.94 -2.32 15.70
N SER A 82 5.55 -2.06 14.45
CA SER A 82 4.66 -0.93 14.14
C SER A 82 3.28 -1.11 14.74
N VAL A 83 2.71 -2.33 14.68
CA VAL A 83 1.41 -2.65 15.32
C VAL A 83 1.50 -2.52 16.85
N PHE A 84 2.62 -2.97 17.43
CA PHE A 84 2.88 -2.81 18.87
C PHE A 84 2.92 -1.33 19.26
N LEU A 85 3.69 -0.51 18.52
CA LEU A 85 3.79 0.93 18.76
C LEU A 85 2.44 1.64 18.63
N ALA A 86 1.61 1.23 17.67
CA ALA A 86 0.26 1.79 17.51
C ALA A 86 -0.64 1.52 18.72
N GLY A 87 -0.50 0.35 19.33
CA GLY A 87 -1.29 -0.04 20.51
C GLY A 87 -0.70 0.42 21.85
N ALA A 88 0.57 0.83 21.87
CA ALA A 88 1.26 1.29 23.08
C ALA A 88 0.77 2.69 23.49
N PRO A 89 0.78 3.01 24.81
CA PRO A 89 0.35 4.33 25.31
C PRO A 89 1.04 5.53 24.66
N GLY A 90 2.33 5.37 24.29
CA GLY A 90 3.09 6.40 23.57
C GLY A 90 2.71 6.59 22.09
N GLY A 91 2.07 5.59 21.48
CA GLY A 91 1.71 5.63 20.04
C GLY A 91 0.71 6.75 19.72
N ALA A 92 -0.23 6.99 20.63
CA ALA A 92 -1.18 8.10 20.50
C ALA A 92 -0.48 9.46 20.54
N GLY A 93 0.53 9.63 21.42
CA GLY A 93 1.33 10.85 21.50
C GLY A 93 2.15 11.11 20.23
N LEU A 94 2.78 10.05 19.69
CA LEU A 94 3.51 10.14 18.42
C LEU A 94 2.56 10.50 17.26
N ALA A 95 1.38 9.89 17.21
CA ALA A 95 0.38 10.22 16.20
C ALA A 95 -0.11 11.67 16.31
N ALA A 96 -0.21 12.20 17.54
CA ALA A 96 -0.61 13.59 17.75
C ALA A 96 0.36 14.60 17.12
N LEU A 97 1.66 14.28 17.01
CA LEU A 97 2.64 15.12 16.30
C LEU A 97 2.27 15.32 14.82
N LEU A 98 1.62 14.32 14.20
CA LEU A 98 1.20 14.37 12.80
C LEU A 98 -0.19 14.99 12.60
N SER A 99 -0.87 15.38 13.68
CA SER A 99 -2.21 15.98 13.61
C SER A 99 -2.22 17.28 12.79
N GLY A 100 -1.15 18.08 12.90
CA GLY A 100 -0.95 19.28 12.09
C GLY A 100 -0.83 18.94 10.59
N VAL A 101 -0.05 17.92 10.24
CA VAL A 101 0.09 17.42 8.87
C VAL A 101 -1.26 16.99 8.31
N MET A 102 -2.01 16.17 9.08
CA MET A 102 -3.35 15.73 8.67
C MET A 102 -4.27 16.91 8.39
N ARG A 103 -4.28 17.87 9.30
CA ARG A 103 -5.17 19.03 9.20
C ARG A 103 -4.79 19.98 8.07
N TYR A 104 -3.51 20.36 7.98
CA TYR A 104 -3.06 21.43 7.08
C TYR A 104 -2.65 20.92 5.68
N CYS A 105 -1.99 19.76 5.58
CA CYS A 105 -1.61 19.19 4.29
C CYS A 105 -2.75 18.43 3.62
N PHE A 106 -3.40 17.56 4.38
CA PHE A 106 -4.41 16.66 3.82
C PHE A 106 -5.85 17.15 3.99
N ARG A 107 -6.07 18.16 4.82
CA ARG A 107 -7.42 18.64 5.23
C ARG A 107 -8.33 17.50 5.70
N LEU A 108 -7.74 16.58 6.44
CA LEU A 108 -8.38 15.45 7.06
C LEU A 108 -8.39 15.60 8.59
N PRO A 109 -9.33 14.97 9.30
CA PRO A 109 -9.36 14.99 10.76
C PRO A 109 -8.07 14.49 11.38
N ALA A 110 -7.65 15.06 12.51
CA ALA A 110 -6.50 14.59 13.29
C ALA A 110 -6.62 13.11 13.68
N ALA A 111 -7.84 12.59 13.78
CA ALA A 111 -8.12 11.17 14.00
C ALA A 111 -7.47 10.23 12.96
N ALA A 112 -7.12 10.71 11.76
CA ALA A 112 -6.42 9.91 10.75
C ALA A 112 -4.88 9.86 10.95
N ALA A 113 -4.31 10.67 11.86
CA ALA A 113 -2.87 10.72 12.11
C ALA A 113 -2.23 9.36 12.47
N PRO A 114 -2.88 8.47 13.26
CA PRO A 114 -2.35 7.14 13.50
C PRO A 114 -2.14 6.31 12.22
N ALA A 115 -3.02 6.44 11.23
CA ALA A 115 -2.88 5.72 9.96
C ALA A 115 -1.68 6.24 9.16
N LEU A 116 -1.44 7.55 9.15
CA LEU A 116 -0.24 8.13 8.53
C LEU A 116 1.04 7.65 9.20
N LEU A 117 1.09 7.73 10.55
CA LEU A 117 2.24 7.26 11.32
C LEU A 117 2.55 5.79 11.03
N MET A 118 1.52 4.94 11.04
CA MET A 118 1.66 3.51 10.77
C MET A 118 2.11 3.24 9.32
N SER A 119 1.66 4.03 8.36
CA SER A 119 2.14 3.93 6.98
C SER A 119 3.61 4.31 6.86
N TRP A 120 4.08 5.30 7.61
CA TRP A 120 5.47 5.74 7.57
C TRP A 120 6.43 4.80 8.29
N ILE A 121 5.98 4.07 9.30
CA ILE A 121 6.81 3.12 10.07
C ILE A 121 6.69 1.71 9.50
N GLY A 122 5.47 1.20 9.39
CA GLY A 122 5.19 -0.19 9.00
C GLY A 122 4.84 -0.38 7.52
N GLY A 123 4.77 0.72 6.75
CA GLY A 123 4.35 0.68 5.36
C GLY A 123 2.84 0.54 5.17
N TYR A 124 2.43 0.35 3.91
CA TYR A 124 1.02 0.30 3.52
C TYR A 124 0.18 -0.73 4.30
N PRO A 125 0.66 -1.92 4.68
CA PRO A 125 -0.20 -2.89 5.37
C PRO A 125 -0.62 -2.41 6.76
N ALA A 126 0.32 -1.80 7.51
CA ALA A 126 0.04 -1.28 8.84
C ALA A 126 -0.85 -0.02 8.77
N GLY A 127 -0.52 0.90 7.86
CA GLY A 127 -1.30 2.12 7.66
C GLY A 127 -2.72 1.85 7.22
N THR A 128 -2.92 0.95 6.26
CA THR A 128 -4.24 0.59 5.73
C THR A 128 -5.10 -0.11 6.78
N LYS A 129 -4.53 -1.07 7.53
CA LYS A 129 -5.25 -1.71 8.65
C LYS A 129 -5.68 -0.72 9.70
N THR A 130 -4.82 0.24 10.03
CA THR A 130 -5.14 1.31 10.98
C THR A 130 -6.26 2.19 10.44
N LEU A 131 -6.19 2.60 9.17
CA LEU A 131 -7.22 3.42 8.52
C LEU A 131 -8.57 2.70 8.50
N ALA A 132 -8.60 1.43 8.11
CA ALA A 132 -9.81 0.61 8.13
C ALA A 132 -10.34 0.40 9.56
N GLY A 133 -9.46 0.26 10.56
CA GLY A 133 -9.83 0.21 11.97
C GLY A 133 -10.50 1.49 12.45
N LEU A 134 -9.95 2.65 12.12
CA LEU A 134 -10.52 3.96 12.44
C LEU A 134 -11.91 4.15 11.79
N ARG A 135 -12.08 3.67 10.57
CA ARG A 135 -13.38 3.67 9.87
C ARG A 135 -14.41 2.81 10.62
N ARG A 136 -14.07 1.55 10.96
CA ARG A 136 -14.95 0.65 11.70
C ARG A 136 -15.33 1.18 13.09
N GLN A 137 -14.43 1.94 13.74
CA GLN A 137 -14.68 2.58 15.04
C GLN A 137 -15.50 3.87 14.92
N GLY A 138 -15.88 4.30 13.71
CA GLY A 138 -16.60 5.56 13.49
C GLY A 138 -15.76 6.82 13.72
N ALA A 139 -14.44 6.69 13.92
CA ALA A 139 -13.52 7.82 14.07
C ALA A 139 -13.37 8.61 12.74
N LEU A 140 -13.53 7.92 11.62
CA LEU A 140 -13.55 8.50 10.27
C LEU A 140 -14.84 8.14 9.55
N THR A 141 -15.37 9.07 8.78
CA THR A 141 -16.49 8.82 7.87
C THR A 141 -16.02 8.04 6.63
N ALA A 142 -16.96 7.49 5.83
CA ALA A 142 -16.65 6.85 4.55
C ALA A 142 -15.88 7.80 3.65
N ARG A 143 -16.37 9.03 3.48
CA ARG A 143 -15.76 10.05 2.64
C ARG A 143 -14.34 10.39 3.08
N GLU A 144 -14.10 10.63 4.38
CA GLU A 144 -12.76 10.91 4.92
C GLU A 144 -11.80 9.74 4.68
N THR A 145 -12.29 8.51 4.80
CA THR A 145 -11.51 7.29 4.52
C THR A 145 -11.16 7.16 3.04
N GLU A 146 -12.13 7.39 2.14
CA GLU A 146 -11.90 7.40 0.69
C GLU A 146 -10.90 8.48 0.24
N GLU A 147 -10.91 9.62 0.91
CA GLU A 147 -10.00 10.73 0.66
C GLU A 147 -8.61 10.47 1.24
N ALA A 148 -8.53 9.74 2.35
CA ALA A 148 -7.29 9.40 3.03
C ALA A 148 -6.52 8.26 2.33
N ALA A 149 -7.22 7.21 1.88
CA ALA A 149 -6.59 6.00 1.37
C ALA A 149 -5.57 6.24 0.24
N PRO A 150 -5.84 7.05 -0.81
CA PRO A 150 -4.88 7.27 -1.89
C PRO A 150 -3.58 7.93 -1.45
N VAL A 151 -3.61 8.73 -0.40
CA VAL A 151 -2.49 9.58 0.07
C VAL A 151 -1.80 9.06 1.34
N LEU A 152 -2.37 8.06 2.01
CA LEU A 152 -1.79 7.46 3.23
C LEU A 152 -1.15 6.09 3.01
N ILE A 153 -0.86 5.71 1.77
CA ILE A 153 -0.28 4.42 1.42
C ILE A 153 1.16 4.64 0.98
N TYR A 154 2.12 4.09 1.75
CA TYR A 154 3.56 4.21 1.49
C TYR A 154 4.23 2.84 1.54
N SER A 155 5.27 2.64 0.74
CA SER A 155 6.18 1.51 0.95
C SER A 155 6.95 1.71 2.25
N GLY A 156 7.09 0.66 3.04
CA GLY A 156 7.74 0.76 4.35
C GLY A 156 9.23 1.06 4.26
N PRO A 157 9.81 1.79 5.25
CA PRO A 157 11.23 2.15 5.25
C PRO A 157 12.15 0.93 5.26
N ALA A 158 11.75 -0.17 5.89
CA ALA A 158 12.51 -1.42 5.89
C ALA A 158 12.68 -2.01 4.49
N TYR A 159 11.60 -2.01 3.69
CA TYR A 159 11.64 -2.46 2.31
C TYR A 159 12.48 -1.51 1.44
N MET A 160 12.27 -0.21 1.61
CA MET A 160 12.99 0.80 0.83
C MET A 160 14.48 0.81 1.14
N ALA A 161 14.88 0.78 2.40
CA ALA A 161 16.29 0.81 2.81
C ALA A 161 16.99 -0.55 2.60
N GLY A 162 16.35 -1.64 3.02
CA GLY A 162 16.95 -2.97 3.01
C GLY A 162 16.91 -3.67 1.66
N VAL A 163 15.73 -3.69 1.02
CA VAL A 163 15.56 -4.40 -0.25
C VAL A 163 15.96 -3.50 -1.41
N VAL A 164 15.32 -2.36 -1.56
CA VAL A 164 15.57 -1.48 -2.70
C VAL A 164 16.97 -0.87 -2.62
N GLY A 165 17.30 -0.21 -1.52
CA GLY A 165 18.62 0.40 -1.33
C GLY A 165 19.72 -0.63 -1.25
N GLY A 166 19.61 -1.59 -0.31
CA GLY A 166 20.68 -2.53 -0.01
C GLY A 166 20.92 -3.60 -1.09
N ARG A 167 19.84 -4.20 -1.64
CA ARG A 167 19.98 -5.30 -2.61
C ARG A 167 20.02 -4.85 -4.06
N ILE A 168 19.21 -3.84 -4.44
CA ILE A 168 19.13 -3.39 -5.85
C ILE A 168 20.20 -2.35 -6.15
N PHE A 169 20.32 -1.35 -5.29
CA PHE A 169 21.28 -0.26 -5.50
C PHE A 169 22.60 -0.42 -4.72
N GLY A 170 22.78 -1.49 -3.95
CA GLY A 170 24.00 -1.67 -3.14
C GLY A 170 24.21 -0.60 -2.06
N SER A 171 23.23 0.26 -1.79
CA SER A 171 23.34 1.39 -0.88
C SER A 171 22.02 1.67 -0.13
N THR A 172 22.00 1.41 1.17
CA THR A 172 20.86 1.74 2.06
C THR A 172 20.49 3.22 1.98
N VAL A 173 21.47 4.10 1.75
CA VAL A 173 21.26 5.54 1.63
C VAL A 173 20.37 5.88 0.42
N VAL A 174 20.53 5.19 -0.69
CA VAL A 174 19.67 5.34 -1.88
C VAL A 174 18.23 4.95 -1.54
N GLY A 175 18.06 3.86 -0.80
CA GLY A 175 16.73 3.43 -0.34
C GLY A 175 16.06 4.47 0.57
N ILE A 176 16.81 5.04 1.52
CA ILE A 176 16.32 6.12 2.39
C ILE A 176 15.96 7.36 1.56
N PHE A 177 16.80 7.74 0.61
CA PHE A 177 16.51 8.86 -0.30
C PHE A 177 15.20 8.65 -1.06
N LEU A 178 15.00 7.47 -1.66
CA LEU A 178 13.77 7.13 -2.36
C LEU A 178 12.56 7.16 -1.42
N PHE A 179 12.72 6.71 -0.19
CA PHE A 179 11.68 6.80 0.83
C PHE A 179 11.31 8.25 1.14
N LEU A 180 12.29 9.14 1.31
CA LEU A 180 12.05 10.57 1.54
C LEU A 180 11.37 11.24 0.33
N CYS A 181 11.76 10.88 -0.90
CA CYS A 181 11.07 11.34 -2.12
C CYS A 181 9.61 10.88 -2.13
N GLN A 182 9.34 9.64 -1.73
CA GLN A 182 7.98 9.11 -1.62
C GLN A 182 7.16 9.87 -0.57
N LEU A 183 7.73 10.19 0.59
CA LEU A 183 7.07 11.01 1.61
C LEU A 183 6.73 12.39 1.08
N ALA A 184 7.69 13.07 0.43
CA ALA A 184 7.47 14.39 -0.16
C ALA A 184 6.39 14.36 -1.24
N ALA A 185 6.44 13.36 -2.14
CA ALA A 185 5.42 13.17 -3.17
C ALA A 185 4.02 12.97 -2.58
N GLY A 186 3.91 12.17 -1.52
CA GLY A 186 2.63 11.96 -0.83
C GLY A 186 2.09 13.21 -0.14
N LEU A 187 2.96 14.02 0.46
CA LEU A 187 2.56 15.32 1.04
C LEU A 187 2.07 16.29 -0.04
N LEU A 188 2.78 16.38 -1.16
CA LEU A 188 2.36 17.21 -2.31
C LEU A 188 1.03 16.74 -2.88
N LEU A 189 0.87 15.44 -3.08
CA LEU A 189 -0.37 14.84 -3.58
C LEU A 189 -1.53 15.09 -2.62
N GLY A 190 -1.30 14.90 -1.33
CA GLY A 190 -2.29 15.16 -0.29
C GLY A 190 -2.74 16.61 -0.29
N ARG A 191 -1.80 17.54 -0.46
CA ARG A 191 -2.10 18.98 -0.57
C ARG A 191 -2.88 19.30 -1.84
N LEU A 192 -2.54 18.67 -2.95
CA LEU A 192 -3.26 18.83 -4.22
C LEU A 192 -4.71 18.33 -4.11
N PHE A 193 -4.91 17.13 -3.56
CA PHE A 193 -6.26 16.57 -3.35
C PHE A 193 -7.08 17.32 -2.31
N ALA A 194 -6.42 18.02 -1.40
CA ALA A 194 -7.06 18.87 -0.40
C ALA A 194 -7.39 20.29 -0.91
N TRP A 195 -7.02 20.62 -2.15
CA TRP A 195 -7.28 21.95 -2.73
C TRP A 195 -8.77 22.28 -2.71
N GLY A 196 -9.10 23.48 -2.25
CA GLY A 196 -10.50 23.94 -2.14
C GLY A 196 -11.31 23.32 -0.99
N ARG A 197 -10.79 22.35 -0.23
CA ARG A 197 -11.52 21.78 0.91
C ARG A 197 -11.43 22.70 2.12
N PRO A 198 -12.50 22.82 2.92
CA PRO A 198 -12.43 23.52 4.21
C PRO A 198 -11.53 22.78 5.21
N LEU A 199 -10.97 23.52 6.15
CA LEU A 199 -10.22 22.94 7.25
C LEU A 199 -11.16 22.12 8.15
N PRO A 200 -10.79 20.91 8.56
CA PRO A 200 -11.59 20.14 9.50
C PRO A 200 -11.66 20.84 10.87
N PRO A 201 -12.77 20.75 11.59
CA PRO A 201 -12.93 21.41 12.89
C PRO A 201 -11.86 20.97 13.89
N LYS A 202 -11.42 21.92 14.74
CA LYS A 202 -10.55 21.64 15.88
C LYS A 202 -11.35 20.85 16.91
N GLY A 203 -10.99 19.66 17.25
CA GLY A 203 -11.66 18.94 18.37
C GLY A 203 -12.18 17.56 18.04
N ARG A 204 -12.19 17.13 16.77
CA ARG A 204 -12.50 15.73 16.43
C ARG A 204 -11.27 14.85 16.65
N GLN A 205 -10.68 14.95 17.84
CA GLN A 205 -9.68 14.03 18.35
C GLN A 205 -10.40 12.88 19.06
N SER A 206 -10.95 11.96 18.32
CA SER A 206 -11.27 10.67 18.88
C SER A 206 -10.00 9.81 18.88
N LEU A 207 -9.03 10.22 19.66
CA LEU A 207 -8.09 9.26 20.22
C LEU A 207 -8.93 8.49 21.24
N SER A 208 -9.59 7.43 20.79
CA SER A 208 -10.17 6.45 21.67
C SER A 208 -9.10 6.13 22.71
N CYS A 209 -9.40 6.40 23.97
CA CYS A 209 -8.59 5.94 25.10
C CYS A 209 -8.65 4.41 25.04
N GLN A 210 -7.75 3.81 24.26
CA GLN A 210 -7.61 2.37 24.23
C GLN A 210 -7.24 1.97 25.64
N LYS A 211 -8.07 1.10 26.23
CA LYS A 211 -7.74 0.50 27.52
C LYS A 211 -6.31 0.00 27.44
N THR A 212 -5.48 0.45 28.37
CA THR A 212 -4.07 0.08 28.42
C THR A 212 -4.00 -1.43 28.69
N GLU A 213 -3.69 -2.18 27.62
CA GLU A 213 -3.46 -3.62 27.77
C GLU A 213 -2.06 -3.88 28.34
N PRO A 214 -1.84 -4.96 29.09
CA PRO A 214 -0.50 -5.37 29.49
C PRO A 214 0.41 -5.53 28.25
N ALA A 215 1.65 -5.06 28.35
CA ALA A 215 2.60 -5.05 27.22
C ALA A 215 2.80 -6.44 26.58
N ALA A 216 2.79 -7.51 27.39
CA ALA A 216 2.89 -8.88 26.90
C ALA A 216 1.68 -9.27 26.01
N VAL A 217 0.47 -8.93 26.42
CA VAL A 217 -0.77 -9.20 25.65
C VAL A 217 -0.75 -8.40 24.35
N LEU A 218 -0.37 -7.12 24.43
CA LEU A 218 -0.23 -6.25 23.27
C LEU A 218 0.81 -6.80 22.27
N LEU A 219 1.96 -7.30 22.76
CA LEU A 219 3.00 -7.90 21.91
C LEU A 219 2.47 -9.13 21.17
N VAL A 220 1.85 -10.08 21.88
CA VAL A 220 1.28 -11.30 21.27
C VAL A 220 0.23 -10.94 20.20
N ARG A 221 -0.67 -10.00 20.50
CA ARG A 221 -1.66 -9.52 19.55
C ARG A 221 -1.03 -8.86 18.33
N SER A 222 0.03 -8.09 18.55
CA SER A 222 0.75 -7.39 17.47
C SER A 222 1.44 -8.37 16.53
N VAL A 223 2.08 -9.41 17.07
CA VAL A 223 2.69 -10.49 16.28
C VAL A 223 1.63 -11.23 15.47
N GLY A 224 0.49 -11.60 16.07
CA GLY A 224 -0.62 -12.25 15.36
C GLY A 224 -1.20 -11.39 14.24
N SER A 225 -1.38 -10.09 14.48
CA SER A 225 -1.84 -9.12 13.47
C SER A 225 -0.84 -8.96 12.33
N ALA A 226 0.45 -8.89 12.64
CA ALA A 226 1.53 -8.82 11.65
C ALA A 226 1.60 -10.10 10.82
N ALA A 227 1.49 -11.29 11.44
CA ALA A 227 1.47 -12.56 10.74
C ALA A 227 0.30 -12.65 9.73
N SER A 228 -0.91 -12.27 10.15
CA SER A 228 -2.06 -12.19 9.24
C SER A 228 -1.82 -11.25 8.06
N SER A 229 -1.16 -10.09 8.28
CA SER A 229 -0.79 -9.18 7.20
C SER A 229 0.23 -9.80 6.26
N ALA A 230 1.26 -10.44 6.81
CA ALA A 230 2.33 -11.06 6.04
C ALA A 230 1.80 -12.19 5.15
N VAL A 231 0.90 -13.04 5.68
CA VAL A 231 0.23 -14.09 4.89
C VAL A 231 -0.59 -13.49 3.75
N ASN A 232 -1.35 -12.44 4.01
CA ASN A 232 -2.14 -11.76 2.99
C ASN A 232 -1.25 -11.16 1.88
N ILE A 233 -0.13 -10.53 2.25
CA ILE A 233 0.86 -10.03 1.29
C ILE A 233 1.37 -11.18 0.42
N CYS A 234 1.83 -12.27 1.04
CA CYS A 234 2.38 -13.42 0.33
C CYS A 234 1.36 -14.06 -0.62
N ALA A 235 0.09 -14.16 -0.22
CA ALA A 235 -0.96 -14.69 -1.08
C ALA A 235 -1.12 -13.89 -2.38
N PHE A 236 -1.17 -12.55 -2.28
CA PHE A 236 -1.25 -11.68 -3.46
C PHE A 236 0.04 -11.71 -4.29
N VAL A 237 1.21 -11.76 -3.65
CA VAL A 237 2.50 -11.86 -4.35
C VAL A 237 2.56 -13.14 -5.18
N VAL A 238 2.23 -14.28 -4.59
CA VAL A 238 2.23 -15.59 -5.28
C VAL A 238 1.24 -15.60 -6.44
N LEU A 239 0.01 -15.17 -6.20
CA LEU A 239 -1.04 -15.13 -7.22
C LEU A 239 -0.66 -14.23 -8.41
N LEU A 240 -0.24 -13.00 -8.14
CA LEU A 240 0.04 -12.05 -9.21
C LEU A 240 1.39 -12.29 -9.89
N SER A 241 2.35 -12.92 -9.22
CA SER A 241 3.56 -13.43 -9.87
C SER A 241 3.24 -14.57 -10.84
N ALA A 242 2.29 -15.45 -10.48
CA ALA A 242 1.81 -16.49 -11.41
C ALA A 242 1.17 -15.84 -12.67
N PHE A 243 0.32 -14.83 -12.51
CA PHE A 243 -0.26 -14.11 -13.64
C PHE A 243 0.77 -13.35 -14.46
N ALA A 244 1.82 -12.78 -13.84
CA ALA A 244 2.89 -12.10 -14.58
C ALA A 244 3.58 -13.05 -15.56
N GLU A 245 3.90 -14.28 -15.12
CA GLU A 245 4.49 -15.29 -16.00
C GLU A 245 3.51 -15.76 -17.08
N VAL A 246 2.25 -15.94 -16.74
CA VAL A 246 1.22 -16.29 -17.72
C VAL A 246 1.09 -15.18 -18.77
N PHE A 247 1.10 -13.90 -18.38
CA PHE A 247 1.02 -12.78 -19.32
C PHE A 247 2.27 -12.66 -20.21
N SER A 248 3.43 -13.06 -19.68
CA SER A 248 4.65 -13.22 -20.48
C SER A 248 4.50 -14.36 -21.50
N ALA A 249 4.08 -15.55 -21.06
CA ALA A 249 3.95 -16.74 -21.88
C ALA A 249 2.86 -16.64 -22.94
N CYS A 250 1.73 -15.99 -22.67
CA CYS A 250 0.65 -15.79 -23.63
C CYS A 250 0.90 -14.64 -24.62
N GLY A 251 2.02 -13.94 -24.53
CA GLY A 251 2.40 -12.87 -25.45
C GLY A 251 1.83 -11.49 -25.11
N LEU A 252 1.06 -11.34 -24.01
CA LEU A 252 0.50 -10.05 -23.60
C LEU A 252 1.61 -9.05 -23.21
N PHE A 253 2.55 -9.46 -22.35
CA PHE A 253 3.68 -8.60 -21.98
C PHE A 253 4.57 -8.27 -23.18
N PRO A 254 5.00 -9.21 -24.03
CA PRO A 254 5.72 -8.90 -25.26
C PRO A 254 5.01 -7.90 -26.19
N LEU A 255 3.66 -7.95 -26.26
CA LEU A 255 2.88 -6.97 -27.01
C LEU A 255 2.97 -5.57 -26.38
N LEU A 256 2.79 -5.47 -25.06
CA LEU A 256 2.88 -4.20 -24.33
C LEU A 256 4.30 -3.62 -24.36
N GLU A 257 5.34 -4.45 -24.28
CA GLU A 257 6.75 -4.09 -24.39
C GLU A 257 7.07 -3.48 -25.76
N ARG A 258 6.59 -4.10 -26.85
CA ARG A 258 6.69 -3.54 -28.21
C ARG A 258 5.98 -2.19 -28.31
N GLY A 259 4.79 -2.07 -27.74
CA GLY A 259 4.04 -0.82 -27.70
C GLY A 259 4.82 0.29 -26.96
N LEU A 260 5.41 -0.03 -25.80
CA LEU A 260 6.24 0.91 -25.04
C LEU A 260 7.50 1.30 -25.80
N ALA A 261 8.19 0.34 -26.41
CA ALA A 261 9.37 0.59 -27.23
C ALA A 261 9.03 1.52 -28.41
N PHE A 262 7.90 1.31 -29.07
CA PHE A 262 7.41 2.20 -30.14
C PHE A 262 7.15 3.62 -29.63
N LEU A 263 6.41 3.77 -28.51
CA LEU A 263 6.09 5.07 -27.92
C LEU A 263 7.35 5.83 -27.44
N THR A 264 8.33 5.11 -26.92
CA THR A 264 9.59 5.70 -26.42
C THR A 264 10.68 5.79 -27.49
N ARG A 265 10.36 5.44 -28.74
CA ARG A 265 11.32 5.38 -29.86
C ARG A 265 12.56 4.53 -29.53
N GLY A 266 12.37 3.41 -28.88
CA GLY A 266 13.45 2.52 -28.43
C GLY A 266 14.20 3.02 -27.19
N GLY A 267 13.74 4.08 -26.52
CA GLY A 267 14.41 4.64 -25.34
C GLY A 267 14.31 3.78 -24.07
N VAL A 268 13.47 2.73 -24.08
CA VAL A 268 13.36 1.77 -22.98
C VAL A 268 13.75 0.38 -23.50
N ALA A 269 14.76 -0.23 -22.87
CA ALA A 269 15.19 -1.59 -23.21
C ALA A 269 14.07 -2.61 -22.91
N GLY A 270 14.02 -3.73 -23.68
CA GLY A 270 13.00 -4.76 -23.50
C GLY A 270 12.93 -5.32 -22.08
N GLU A 271 14.08 -5.60 -21.46
CA GLU A 271 14.18 -6.07 -20.07
C GLU A 271 13.63 -5.04 -19.07
N THR A 272 13.90 -3.76 -19.29
CA THR A 272 13.37 -2.66 -18.48
C THR A 272 11.85 -2.55 -18.63
N ALA A 273 11.32 -2.73 -19.84
CA ALA A 273 9.89 -2.75 -20.10
C ALA A 273 9.23 -3.95 -19.43
N HIS A 274 9.84 -5.13 -19.52
CA HIS A 274 9.37 -6.35 -18.84
C HIS A 274 9.29 -6.16 -17.33
N CYS A 275 10.36 -5.66 -16.73
CA CYS A 275 10.43 -5.30 -15.31
C CYS A 275 9.32 -4.30 -14.93
N PHE A 276 9.07 -3.30 -15.77
CA PHE A 276 8.03 -2.29 -15.55
C PHE A 276 6.62 -2.90 -15.53
N PHE A 277 6.24 -3.71 -16.52
CA PHE A 277 4.92 -4.33 -16.57
C PHE A 277 4.71 -5.36 -15.47
N THR A 278 5.74 -6.15 -15.15
CA THR A 278 5.72 -7.04 -13.97
C THR A 278 5.51 -6.25 -12.68
N GLY A 279 6.23 -5.14 -12.49
CA GLY A 279 6.09 -4.29 -11.31
C GLY A 279 4.76 -3.54 -11.22
N LEU A 280 4.12 -3.23 -12.34
CA LEU A 280 2.75 -2.68 -12.37
C LEU A 280 1.73 -3.71 -11.85
N LEU A 281 1.97 -4.98 -12.08
CA LEU A 281 1.13 -6.06 -11.58
C LEU A 281 1.50 -6.40 -10.13
N GLU A 282 2.79 -6.67 -9.88
CA GLU A 282 3.30 -7.07 -8.57
C GLU A 282 4.68 -6.46 -8.29
N ILE A 283 4.73 -5.58 -7.30
CA ILE A 283 5.91 -4.76 -7.01
C ILE A 283 7.11 -5.57 -6.53
N CYS A 284 6.92 -6.66 -5.80
CA CYS A 284 8.02 -7.47 -5.28
C CYS A 284 8.70 -8.27 -6.40
N ALA A 285 7.91 -8.82 -7.34
CA ALA A 285 8.43 -9.48 -8.53
C ALA A 285 9.13 -8.47 -9.45
N GLY A 286 8.53 -7.30 -9.69
CA GLY A 286 9.18 -6.22 -10.44
C GLY A 286 10.47 -5.75 -9.78
N SER A 287 10.53 -5.65 -8.44
CA SER A 287 11.76 -5.29 -7.73
C SER A 287 12.83 -6.37 -7.81
N ALA A 288 12.44 -7.65 -7.84
CA ALA A 288 13.38 -8.76 -8.04
C ALA A 288 14.02 -8.68 -9.44
N LEU A 289 13.22 -8.46 -10.48
CA LEU A 289 13.73 -8.23 -11.84
C LEU A 289 14.60 -6.97 -11.94
N ALA A 290 14.22 -5.90 -11.23
CA ALA A 290 15.01 -4.67 -11.21
C ALA A 290 16.40 -4.85 -10.60
N ALA A 291 16.62 -5.86 -9.74
CA ALA A 291 17.93 -6.19 -9.20
C ALA A 291 18.87 -6.81 -10.24
N GLU A 292 18.34 -7.32 -11.34
CA GLU A 292 19.09 -7.90 -12.46
C GLU A 292 19.43 -6.83 -13.53
N LEU A 293 18.73 -5.68 -13.49
CA LEU A 293 18.97 -4.58 -14.40
C LEU A 293 20.19 -3.73 -13.98
N PRO A 294 20.85 -3.05 -14.93
CA PRO A 294 21.79 -1.99 -14.58
C PRO A 294 21.12 -0.96 -13.65
N PRO A 295 21.82 -0.44 -12.61
CA PRO A 295 21.23 0.54 -11.68
C PRO A 295 20.65 1.78 -12.36
N THR A 296 21.19 2.16 -13.54
CA THR A 296 20.69 3.24 -14.38
C THR A 296 19.29 2.97 -14.92
N GLU A 297 19.01 1.73 -15.33
CA GLU A 297 17.71 1.32 -15.85
C GLU A 297 16.72 1.14 -14.71
N ALA A 298 17.12 0.41 -13.66
CA ALA A 298 16.30 0.27 -12.44
C ALA A 298 15.89 1.64 -11.85
N GLY A 299 16.81 2.60 -11.83
CA GLY A 299 16.56 3.96 -11.35
C GLY A 299 15.55 4.78 -12.15
N LYS A 300 15.28 4.42 -13.41
CA LYS A 300 14.25 5.09 -14.23
C LYS A 300 12.83 4.70 -13.81
N ILE A 301 12.63 3.44 -13.42
CA ILE A 301 11.29 2.85 -13.23
C ILE A 301 10.91 2.64 -11.76
N LEU A 302 11.88 2.25 -10.91
CA LEU A 302 11.59 1.92 -9.51
C LEU A 302 10.94 3.05 -8.70
N PRO A 303 11.36 4.33 -8.81
CA PRO A 303 10.71 5.40 -8.05
C PRO A 303 9.21 5.48 -8.29
N PHE A 304 8.78 5.29 -9.55
CA PHE A 304 7.37 5.22 -9.90
C PHE A 304 6.71 3.95 -9.32
N LEU A 305 7.27 2.78 -9.61
CA LEU A 305 6.71 1.49 -9.23
C LEU A 305 6.54 1.33 -7.72
N LEU A 306 7.53 1.76 -6.94
CA LEU A 306 7.51 1.67 -5.47
C LEU A 306 6.40 2.52 -4.85
N SER A 307 6.11 3.67 -5.42
CA SER A 307 5.04 4.55 -4.93
C SER A 307 3.69 4.20 -5.53
N PHE A 308 3.62 3.68 -6.75
CA PHE A 308 2.42 3.08 -7.31
C PHE A 308 2.02 1.82 -6.53
N GLY A 309 2.96 0.94 -6.24
CA GLY A 309 2.80 -0.28 -5.44
C GLY A 309 2.31 -1.50 -6.23
N GLY A 310 1.98 -1.33 -7.51
CA GLY A 310 1.38 -2.39 -8.32
C GLY A 310 -0.10 -2.64 -8.01
N LEU A 311 -0.73 -3.44 -8.86
CA LEU A 311 -2.11 -3.89 -8.66
C LEU A 311 -2.23 -4.72 -7.36
N SER A 312 -1.18 -5.46 -7.00
CA SER A 312 -1.13 -6.26 -5.77
C SER A 312 -1.41 -5.43 -4.53
N VAL A 313 -0.76 -4.28 -4.39
CA VAL A 313 -0.99 -3.39 -3.23
C VAL A 313 -2.40 -2.81 -3.25
N CYS A 314 -2.94 -2.44 -4.41
CA CYS A 314 -4.32 -1.98 -4.51
C CYS A 314 -5.33 -3.04 -4.05
N CYS A 315 -5.12 -4.30 -4.42
CA CYS A 315 -5.93 -5.43 -3.95
C CYS A 315 -5.79 -5.64 -2.44
N GLN A 316 -4.56 -5.62 -1.91
CA GLN A 316 -4.30 -5.79 -0.48
C GLN A 316 -4.89 -4.66 0.36
N VAL A 317 -4.82 -3.42 -0.13
CA VAL A 317 -5.46 -2.26 0.49
C VAL A 317 -6.97 -2.46 0.55
N SER A 318 -7.59 -2.81 -0.59
CA SER A 318 -9.04 -3.04 -0.66
C SER A 318 -9.48 -4.18 0.26
N ALA A 319 -8.71 -5.26 0.36
CA ALA A 319 -9.00 -6.37 1.26
C ALA A 319 -9.05 -5.98 2.75
N CYS A 320 -8.35 -4.93 3.17
CA CYS A 320 -8.40 -4.43 4.54
C CYS A 320 -9.75 -3.79 4.92
N PHE A 321 -10.53 -3.35 3.93
CA PHE A 321 -11.83 -2.69 4.13
C PHE A 321 -13.01 -3.66 4.08
N GLY A 322 -12.83 -4.89 3.59
CA GLY A 322 -13.87 -5.93 3.59
C GLY A 322 -15.15 -5.51 2.88
N GLU A 323 -16.25 -5.48 3.61
CA GLU A 323 -17.59 -5.17 3.08
C GLU A 323 -17.82 -3.68 2.74
N GLU A 324 -16.93 -2.80 3.16
CA GLU A 324 -16.96 -1.37 2.83
C GLU A 324 -15.85 -1.00 1.81
N PRO A 325 -15.98 -1.41 0.55
CA PRO A 325 -14.89 -1.26 -0.42
C PRO A 325 -14.58 0.22 -0.71
N LEU A 326 -13.30 0.50 -0.91
CA LEU A 326 -12.85 1.79 -1.39
C LEU A 326 -13.19 1.96 -2.88
N PRO A 327 -13.50 3.17 -3.36
CA PRO A 327 -13.68 3.43 -4.77
C PRO A 327 -12.36 3.24 -5.54
N TRP A 328 -12.28 2.16 -6.32
CA TRP A 328 -11.08 1.76 -7.07
C TRP A 328 -10.51 2.88 -7.95
N GLY A 329 -11.37 3.66 -8.60
CA GLY A 329 -10.94 4.77 -9.44
C GLY A 329 -10.12 5.80 -8.68
N LYS A 330 -10.60 6.25 -7.51
CA LYS A 330 -9.87 7.23 -6.66
C LYS A 330 -8.56 6.64 -6.14
N LEU A 331 -8.58 5.37 -5.71
CA LEU A 331 -7.38 4.68 -5.23
C LEU A 331 -6.34 4.59 -6.33
N LEU A 332 -6.71 4.08 -7.50
CA LEU A 332 -5.80 3.87 -8.62
C LEU A 332 -5.21 5.19 -9.14
N TRP A 333 -6.03 6.22 -9.34
CA TRP A 333 -5.56 7.55 -9.74
C TRP A 333 -4.61 8.15 -8.71
N GLY A 334 -4.93 8.04 -7.42
CA GLY A 334 -4.05 8.52 -6.36
C GLY A 334 -2.70 7.80 -6.36
N ARG A 335 -2.69 6.49 -6.59
CA ARG A 335 -1.46 5.70 -6.67
C ARG A 335 -0.62 6.06 -7.91
N LEU A 336 -1.27 6.23 -9.08
CA LEU A 336 -0.60 6.68 -10.31
C LEU A 336 0.07 8.03 -10.13
N LEU A 337 -0.65 9.01 -9.58
CA LEU A 337 -0.09 10.35 -9.33
C LEU A 337 1.02 10.31 -8.28
N HIS A 338 0.87 9.49 -7.22
CA HIS A 338 1.93 9.31 -6.22
C HIS A 338 3.21 8.74 -6.85
N GLY A 339 3.06 7.71 -7.70
CA GLY A 339 4.19 7.15 -8.46
C GLY A 339 4.85 8.19 -9.36
N LEU A 340 4.05 8.94 -10.12
CA LEU A 340 4.54 9.99 -11.00
C LEU A 340 5.32 11.08 -10.25
N PHE A 341 4.76 11.60 -9.16
CA PHE A 341 5.43 12.64 -8.35
C PHE A 341 6.71 12.11 -7.72
N THR A 342 6.72 10.88 -7.22
CA THR A 342 7.94 10.26 -6.69
C THR A 342 9.02 10.13 -7.78
N ALA A 343 8.63 9.71 -8.98
CA ALA A 343 9.57 9.61 -10.09
C ALA A 343 10.12 10.99 -10.50
N LEU A 344 9.26 12.00 -10.59
CA LEU A 344 9.68 13.37 -10.91
C LEU A 344 10.67 13.94 -9.89
N LEU A 345 10.49 13.61 -8.61
CA LEU A 345 11.40 14.04 -7.55
C LEU A 345 12.70 13.24 -7.51
N ALA A 346 12.63 11.92 -7.71
CA ALA A 346 13.77 11.02 -7.50
C ALA A 346 14.68 10.87 -8.73
N VAL A 347 14.12 10.70 -9.93
CA VAL A 347 14.90 10.35 -11.15
C VAL A 347 15.97 11.38 -11.50
N PRO A 348 15.72 12.70 -11.45
CA PRO A 348 16.74 13.69 -11.77
C PRO A 348 17.96 13.61 -10.84
N TRP A 349 17.74 13.33 -9.56
CA TRP A 349 18.78 13.19 -8.55
C TRP A 349 19.54 11.87 -8.68
N LEU A 350 18.80 10.77 -8.92
CA LEU A 350 19.43 9.47 -9.18
C LEU A 350 20.40 9.58 -10.35
N LYS A 351 19.99 10.17 -11.47
CA LYS A 351 20.84 10.34 -12.65
C LYS A 351 22.10 11.17 -12.38
N ARG A 352 22.00 12.22 -11.57
CA ARG A 352 23.12 13.17 -11.35
C ARG A 352 24.07 12.78 -10.24
N ALA A 353 23.57 12.13 -9.19
CA ALA A 353 24.34 11.95 -7.95
C ALA A 353 24.63 10.48 -7.61
N VAL A 354 23.71 9.57 -7.92
CA VAL A 354 23.79 8.18 -7.43
C VAL A 354 24.42 7.26 -8.46
N LEU A 355 23.95 7.35 -9.68
CA LEU A 355 24.36 6.43 -10.75
C LEU A 355 25.82 6.58 -11.15
N PRO A 356 26.39 7.80 -11.24
CA PRO A 356 27.83 7.97 -11.46
C PRO A 356 28.68 7.40 -10.32
N ALA A 357 28.18 7.43 -9.08
CA ALA A 357 28.86 6.87 -7.91
C ALA A 357 28.99 5.35 -7.95
N MET A 358 27.98 4.68 -8.53
CA MET A 358 27.91 3.22 -8.58
C MET A 358 28.73 2.64 -9.75
N THR A 359 29.08 3.44 -10.74
CA THR A 359 29.90 3.03 -11.90
C THR A 359 31.41 3.24 -11.71
N GLY A 360 31.86 3.48 -10.47
CA GLY A 360 33.28 3.59 -10.15
C GLY A 360 33.88 4.99 -10.31
N ALA A 361 33.10 5.99 -10.71
CA ALA A 361 33.52 7.38 -10.57
C ALA A 361 33.47 7.74 -9.09
N ALA A 362 34.60 8.07 -8.49
CA ALA A 362 34.69 8.48 -7.07
C ALA A 362 33.75 9.65 -6.82
N VAL A 363 32.57 9.36 -6.28
CA VAL A 363 31.68 10.42 -5.82
C VAL A 363 32.13 10.77 -4.41
N PRO A 364 32.48 12.03 -4.12
CA PRO A 364 32.89 12.44 -2.80
C PRO A 364 31.78 12.07 -1.78
N ALA A 365 32.15 11.54 -0.62
CA ALA A 365 31.20 11.20 0.46
C ALA A 365 30.23 12.35 0.80
N PHE A 366 30.63 13.57 0.47
CA PHE A 366 29.83 14.79 0.55
C PHE A 366 28.57 14.82 -0.34
N SER A 367 28.52 14.07 -1.44
CA SER A 367 27.32 14.02 -2.33
C SER A 367 26.17 13.22 -1.72
N VAL A 368 26.48 12.18 -0.96
CA VAL A 368 25.49 11.35 -0.25
C VAL A 368 24.82 12.15 0.87
N GLY A 369 25.61 12.86 1.67
CA GLY A 369 25.10 13.77 2.68
C GLY A 369 24.19 14.84 2.06
N ARG A 370 24.59 15.50 0.99
CA ARG A 370 23.77 16.50 0.29
C ARG A 370 22.47 15.93 -0.24
N MET A 371 22.48 14.69 -0.71
CA MET A 371 21.27 14.01 -1.19
C MET A 371 20.26 13.79 -0.07
N LEU A 372 20.70 13.32 1.09
CA LEU A 372 19.85 13.13 2.26
C LEU A 372 19.35 14.46 2.82
N TRP A 373 20.23 15.44 2.94
CA TRP A 373 19.85 16.80 3.36
C TRP A 373 18.91 17.46 2.37
N GLY A 374 19.14 17.29 1.07
CA GLY A 374 18.26 17.83 0.01
C GLY A 374 16.86 17.21 0.05
N SER A 375 16.75 15.90 0.22
CA SER A 375 15.44 15.22 0.32
C SER A 375 14.74 15.53 1.64
N GLY A 376 15.48 15.58 2.77
CA GLY A 376 14.94 16.02 4.05
C GLY A 376 14.49 17.47 4.03
N ALA A 377 15.27 18.37 3.44
CA ALA A 377 14.91 19.78 3.23
C ALA A 377 13.69 19.92 2.33
N MET A 378 13.55 19.07 1.29
CA MET A 378 12.39 19.06 0.41
C MET A 378 11.11 18.65 1.15
N VAL A 379 11.18 17.60 2.01
CA VAL A 379 10.07 17.22 2.88
C VAL A 379 9.72 18.36 3.82
N LEU A 380 10.72 18.96 4.47
CA LEU A 380 10.54 20.09 5.38
C LEU A 380 9.97 21.31 4.64
N LEU A 381 10.48 21.62 3.45
CA LEU A 381 9.97 22.72 2.62
C LEU A 381 8.51 22.48 2.21
N CYS A 382 8.15 21.27 1.79
CA CYS A 382 6.76 20.89 1.51
C CYS A 382 5.88 21.10 2.75
N LEU A 383 6.33 20.68 3.93
CA LEU A 383 5.61 20.89 5.19
C LEU A 383 5.47 22.38 5.51
N LEU A 384 6.56 23.15 5.41
CA LEU A 384 6.55 24.59 5.69
C LEU A 384 5.69 25.38 4.71
N LEU A 385 5.77 25.07 3.42
CA LEU A 385 4.94 25.72 2.40
C LEU A 385 3.46 25.43 2.61
N THR A 386 3.10 24.21 2.98
CA THR A 386 1.70 23.85 3.25
C THR A 386 1.17 24.57 4.50
N VAL A 387 1.99 24.70 5.54
CA VAL A 387 1.61 25.39 6.79
C VAL A 387 1.59 26.90 6.62
N ARG A 388 2.56 27.49 5.91
CA ARG A 388 2.69 28.95 5.75
C ARG A 388 1.60 29.52 4.83
N TRP A 389 1.25 28.82 3.75
CA TRP A 389 0.16 29.22 2.86
C TRP A 389 -1.17 29.39 3.59
N GLU A 390 -1.43 28.54 4.56
CA GLU A 390 -2.69 28.58 5.30
C GLU A 390 -2.75 29.68 6.36
N ARG A 391 -1.60 30.04 6.92
CA ARG A 391 -1.53 31.21 7.83
C ARG A 391 -1.77 32.52 7.08
N GLY A 392 -1.33 32.62 5.82
CA GLY A 392 -1.61 33.78 4.96
C GLY A 392 -3.10 33.91 4.67
N MET A 393 -3.77 32.82 4.27
CA MET A 393 -5.22 32.84 3.97
C MET A 393 -6.11 33.00 5.20
N ALA A 394 -5.66 32.61 6.39
CA ALA A 394 -6.41 32.81 7.64
C ALA A 394 -6.26 34.24 8.20
N ALA A 395 -5.33 35.03 7.67
CA ALA A 395 -5.15 36.46 8.05
C ALA A 395 -5.94 37.41 7.13
N GLU A 396 -6.44 36.93 5.98
CA GLU A 396 -7.21 37.69 5.01
C GLU A 396 -8.73 37.43 5.05
N GLY A 397 -9.21 36.54 5.91
CA GLY A 397 -10.62 36.20 6.15
C GLY A 397 -11.00 36.39 7.61
#